data_8d7e0d759ce45e6e6a35ee0e44793dd6
#
_entry.id   8d7e0d759ce45e6e6a35ee0e44793dd6
#
_cell.length_a   1.000
_cell.length_b   1.000
_cell.length_c   1.000
_cell.angle_alpha   90.00
_cell.angle_beta   90.00
_cell.angle_gamma   90.00
#
_symmetry.space_group_name_H-M   'P 1'
#
loop_
_entity.id
_entity.type
_entity.pdbx_description
1 polymer ?
#
loop_
_entity_poly.entity_id
_entity_poly.type
_entity_poly.pdbx_seq_one_letter_code
_entity_poly.pdbx_strand_id
1 'polypeptide(L)'
;LVGYNLMYDGVDGGYLGSFSIFDRSSEVDLETGYAAASDWFFQMVFVATAASIVSGALAERILIWPFFLFAAVLTGFIYPIAGSWQWGGGWLSEMGFSDFAGSTLVHSVGGWAALAGAILLGAREGKFSADGTVNTLPGCSLPMTTLGVFILWLGWFGFNGGSQLALGSGADATAVADIFVNTNLAAAGGVLASMIVSKLTNSHTNIFASLNG
;
A
#
# COMPACT_ATOMS: atom_id res chain seq x y z
N LEU A 1 -16.70 -4.55 -2.11
CA LEU A 1 -17.93 -4.79 -2.89
C LEU A 1 -18.26 -3.57 -3.76
N VAL A 2 -18.53 -2.41 -3.17
CA VAL A 2 -18.87 -1.18 -3.92
C VAL A 2 -17.63 -0.58 -4.58
N GLY A 3 -16.52 -0.53 -3.88
CA GLY A 3 -15.30 0.12 -4.35
C GLY A 3 -14.70 -0.48 -5.62
N TYR A 4 -14.92 -1.77 -5.90
CA TYR A 4 -14.40 -2.38 -7.11
C TYR A 4 -15.04 -1.79 -8.37
N ASN A 5 -16.37 -1.71 -8.41
CA ASN A 5 -17.06 -1.12 -9.55
C ASN A 5 -16.82 0.40 -9.65
N LEU A 6 -16.75 1.09 -8.49
CA LEU A 6 -16.38 2.51 -8.45
C LEU A 6 -14.99 2.77 -9.05
N MET A 7 -14.10 1.78 -8.99
CA MET A 7 -12.73 1.87 -9.51
C MET A 7 -12.63 1.50 -10.98
N TYR A 8 -13.41 0.54 -11.48
CA TYR A 8 -13.20 -0.07 -12.79
C TYR A 8 -14.37 0.05 -13.77
N ASP A 9 -15.63 0.13 -13.30
CA ASP A 9 -16.79 0.03 -14.16
C ASP A 9 -17.23 1.40 -14.67
N GLY A 10 -17.12 1.63 -15.99
CA GLY A 10 -17.59 2.84 -16.66
C GLY A 10 -16.81 4.12 -16.31
N VAL A 11 -15.52 4.00 -16.04
CA VAL A 11 -14.64 5.17 -15.73
C VAL A 11 -14.37 6.01 -16.98
N ASP A 12 -14.05 5.38 -18.11
CA ASP A 12 -13.94 5.95 -19.46
C ASP A 12 -13.27 7.34 -19.54
N GLY A 13 -12.06 7.46 -19.03
CA GLY A 13 -11.34 8.74 -18.96
C GLY A 13 -11.82 9.70 -17.87
N GLY A 14 -12.84 9.33 -17.10
CA GLY A 14 -13.43 10.15 -16.05
C GLY A 14 -12.71 10.10 -14.71
N TYR A 15 -13.43 10.47 -13.66
CA TYR A 15 -12.91 10.59 -12.30
C TYR A 15 -13.37 9.48 -11.36
N LEU A 16 -14.40 8.74 -11.72
CA LEU A 16 -14.93 7.61 -10.95
C LEU A 16 -15.86 6.74 -11.82
N GLY A 17 -15.96 5.48 -11.45
CA GLY A 17 -16.87 4.53 -12.10
C GLY A 17 -18.24 4.44 -11.46
N SER A 18 -18.96 3.36 -11.78
CA SER A 18 -20.35 3.14 -11.34
C SER A 18 -20.44 2.87 -9.86
N PHE A 19 -21.46 3.43 -9.23
CA PHE A 19 -21.81 3.11 -7.86
C PHE A 19 -22.76 1.91 -7.82
N SER A 20 -22.19 0.72 -7.91
CA SER A 20 -22.94 -0.55 -7.92
C SER A 20 -22.24 -1.62 -7.07
N ILE A 21 -22.93 -2.70 -6.78
CA ILE A 21 -22.34 -3.83 -6.04
C ILE A 21 -21.69 -4.78 -7.05
N PHE A 22 -20.45 -5.15 -6.80
CA PHE A 22 -19.71 -6.11 -7.62
C PHE A 22 -20.47 -7.44 -7.71
N ASP A 23 -20.79 -7.85 -8.93
CA ASP A 23 -21.38 -9.16 -9.21
C ASP A 23 -20.25 -10.19 -9.39
N ARG A 24 -20.40 -11.31 -8.68
CA ARG A 24 -19.44 -12.43 -8.73
C ARG A 24 -19.63 -13.30 -9.96
N SER A 25 -19.74 -12.73 -11.15
CA SER A 25 -19.71 -13.57 -12.33
C SER A 25 -18.37 -14.32 -12.35
N SER A 26 -18.42 -15.66 -12.37
CA SER A 26 -17.23 -16.51 -12.37
C SER A 26 -16.68 -16.73 -13.77
N GLU A 27 -17.13 -15.95 -14.73
CA GLU A 27 -16.68 -16.04 -16.10
C GLU A 27 -15.23 -15.59 -16.19
N VAL A 28 -14.42 -16.40 -16.85
CA VAL A 28 -13.05 -16.01 -17.23
C VAL A 28 -13.20 -15.05 -18.40
N ASP A 29 -12.70 -13.84 -18.22
CA ASP A 29 -12.55 -12.92 -19.33
C ASP A 29 -11.42 -13.45 -20.25
N LEU A 30 -11.80 -13.79 -21.47
CA LEU A 30 -10.85 -14.32 -22.45
C LEU A 30 -9.82 -13.28 -22.93
N GLU A 31 -10.12 -12.00 -22.79
CA GLU A 31 -9.19 -10.92 -23.12
C GLU A 31 -8.16 -10.71 -22.01
N THR A 32 -8.57 -10.74 -20.76
CA THR A 32 -7.67 -10.57 -19.61
C THR A 32 -7.01 -11.88 -19.17
N GLY A 33 -7.62 -13.02 -19.45
CA GLY A 33 -7.10 -14.35 -19.10
C GLY A 33 -7.26 -14.75 -17.63
N TYR A 34 -8.01 -14.01 -16.83
CA TYR A 34 -8.30 -14.33 -15.43
C TYR A 34 -9.78 -14.09 -15.05
N ALA A 35 -10.21 -14.70 -13.96
CA ALA A 35 -11.57 -14.55 -13.47
C ALA A 35 -11.77 -13.22 -12.71
N ALA A 36 -12.90 -12.55 -12.92
CA ALA A 36 -13.26 -11.33 -12.21
C ALA A 36 -13.17 -11.47 -10.69
N ALA A 37 -13.54 -12.64 -10.14
CA ALA A 37 -13.43 -12.91 -8.71
C ALA A 37 -11.97 -12.97 -8.22
N SER A 38 -11.02 -13.43 -9.04
CA SER A 38 -9.59 -13.43 -8.68
C SER A 38 -9.01 -12.03 -8.71
N ASP A 39 -9.39 -11.22 -9.69
CA ASP A 39 -9.00 -9.81 -9.74
C ASP A 39 -9.60 -9.03 -8.56
N TRP A 40 -10.89 -9.24 -8.27
CA TRP A 40 -11.51 -8.62 -7.09
C TRP A 40 -10.75 -8.95 -5.79
N PHE A 41 -10.34 -10.21 -5.61
CA PHE A 41 -9.56 -10.61 -4.44
C PHE A 41 -8.18 -9.94 -4.43
N PHE A 42 -7.51 -9.89 -5.57
CA PHE A 42 -6.24 -9.21 -5.74
C PHE A 42 -6.34 -7.72 -5.40
N GLN A 43 -7.33 -7.03 -5.92
CA GLN A 43 -7.58 -5.62 -5.60
C GLN A 43 -7.99 -5.40 -4.13
N MET A 44 -8.70 -6.34 -3.54
CA MET A 44 -9.07 -6.28 -2.11
C MET A 44 -7.83 -6.27 -1.21
N VAL A 45 -6.80 -7.06 -1.50
CA VAL A 45 -5.58 -7.06 -0.68
C VAL A 45 -4.75 -5.78 -0.88
N PHE A 46 -4.82 -5.14 -2.03
CA PHE A 46 -4.19 -3.84 -2.28
C PHE A 46 -4.86 -2.73 -1.45
N VAL A 47 -6.17 -2.67 -1.45
CA VAL A 47 -6.89 -1.67 -0.63
C VAL A 47 -6.71 -1.94 0.87
N ALA A 48 -6.61 -3.20 1.27
CA ALA A 48 -6.27 -3.57 2.65
C ALA A 48 -4.85 -3.09 3.03
N THR A 49 -3.90 -3.14 2.08
CA THR A 49 -2.55 -2.62 2.28
C THR A 49 -2.56 -1.10 2.54
N ALA A 50 -3.31 -0.33 1.76
CA ALA A 50 -3.45 1.12 1.99
C ALA A 50 -3.98 1.41 3.41
N ALA A 51 -5.02 0.70 3.87
CA ALA A 51 -5.55 0.84 5.23
C ALA A 51 -4.55 0.39 6.31
N SER A 52 -3.76 -0.64 6.02
CA SER A 52 -2.70 -1.15 6.91
C SER A 52 -1.58 -0.12 7.13
N ILE A 53 -1.18 0.61 6.10
CA ILE A 53 -0.20 1.71 6.21
C ILE A 53 -0.73 2.77 7.21
N VAL A 54 -1.99 3.13 7.11
CA VAL A 54 -2.62 4.09 8.04
C VAL A 54 -2.63 3.54 9.46
N SER A 55 -2.96 2.26 9.64
CA SER A 55 -3.03 1.64 10.97
C SER A 55 -1.74 1.78 11.76
N GLY A 56 -0.59 1.57 11.10
CA GLY A 56 0.73 1.71 11.71
C GLY A 56 1.04 3.14 12.17
N ALA A 57 0.69 4.12 11.36
CA ALA A 57 0.89 5.54 11.70
C ALA A 57 0.00 6.02 12.85
N LEU A 58 -1.21 5.50 12.97
CA LEU A 58 -2.20 5.92 13.97
C LEU A 58 -2.22 5.02 15.22
N ALA A 59 -1.45 3.94 15.22
CA ALA A 59 -1.32 3.04 16.37
C ALA A 59 -1.01 3.82 17.67
N GLU A 60 -1.58 3.36 18.79
CA GLU A 60 -1.46 3.98 20.13
C GLU A 60 -2.10 5.37 20.25
N ARG A 61 -2.77 5.90 19.22
CA ARG A 61 -3.40 7.24 19.22
C ARG A 61 -4.87 7.22 18.87
N ILE A 62 -5.31 6.27 18.04
CA ILE A 62 -6.69 6.18 17.58
C ILE A 62 -7.46 5.11 18.35
N LEU A 63 -8.73 5.38 18.64
CA LEU A 63 -9.64 4.37 19.16
C LEU A 63 -10.06 3.39 18.06
N ILE A 64 -10.31 2.14 18.42
CA ILE A 64 -10.55 1.05 17.46
C ILE A 64 -11.78 1.29 16.57
N TRP A 65 -12.89 1.77 17.13
CA TRP A 65 -14.12 2.00 16.37
C TRP A 65 -14.02 3.16 15.38
N PRO A 66 -13.48 4.34 15.75
CA PRO A 66 -13.14 5.39 14.78
C PRO A 66 -12.20 4.91 13.68
N PHE A 67 -11.22 4.06 14.00
CA PHE A 67 -10.35 3.48 12.98
C PHE A 67 -11.11 2.60 11.99
N PHE A 68 -12.02 1.73 12.46
CA PHE A 68 -12.81 0.89 11.56
C PHE A 68 -13.75 1.72 10.68
N LEU A 69 -14.36 2.77 11.20
CA LEU A 69 -15.18 3.67 10.39
C LEU A 69 -14.33 4.38 9.33
N PHE A 70 -13.17 4.90 9.72
CA PHE A 70 -12.22 5.50 8.79
C PHE A 70 -11.76 4.50 7.72
N ALA A 71 -11.39 3.27 8.12
CA ALA A 71 -10.99 2.22 7.19
C ALA A 71 -12.11 1.88 6.19
N ALA A 72 -13.38 1.83 6.63
CA ALA A 72 -14.52 1.60 5.74
C ALA A 72 -14.66 2.71 4.68
N VAL A 73 -14.48 3.98 5.08
CA VAL A 73 -14.53 5.12 4.14
C VAL A 73 -13.32 5.10 3.21
N LEU A 74 -12.12 4.86 3.74
CA LEU A 74 -10.90 4.78 2.94
C LEU A 74 -11.01 3.68 1.88
N THR A 75 -11.41 2.47 2.29
CA THR A 75 -11.41 1.29 1.41
C THR A 75 -12.63 1.23 0.49
N GLY A 76 -13.76 1.80 0.90
CA GLY A 76 -14.99 1.82 0.11
C GLY A 76 -15.07 2.96 -0.90
N PHE A 77 -14.40 4.08 -0.65
CA PHE A 77 -14.56 5.30 -1.45
C PHE A 77 -13.24 5.96 -1.82
N ILE A 78 -12.43 6.39 -0.86
CA ILE A 78 -11.25 7.24 -1.15
C ILE A 78 -10.25 6.51 -2.04
N TYR A 79 -9.88 5.29 -1.67
CA TYR A 79 -8.96 4.47 -2.45
C TYR A 79 -9.51 4.11 -3.83
N PRO A 80 -10.76 3.61 -3.98
CA PRO A 80 -11.33 3.30 -5.28
C PRO A 80 -11.42 4.52 -6.21
N ILE A 81 -11.76 5.69 -5.69
CA ILE A 81 -11.77 6.93 -6.48
C ILE A 81 -10.35 7.26 -6.98
N ALA A 82 -9.34 7.20 -6.11
CA ALA A 82 -7.96 7.42 -6.55
C ALA A 82 -7.49 6.36 -7.55
N GLY A 83 -7.86 5.09 -7.34
CA GLY A 83 -7.53 3.98 -8.23
C GLY A 83 -8.20 4.08 -9.60
N SER A 84 -9.42 4.61 -9.68
CA SER A 84 -10.14 4.81 -10.95
C SER A 84 -9.39 5.76 -11.89
N TRP A 85 -8.65 6.72 -11.35
CA TRP A 85 -7.94 7.72 -12.14
C TRP A 85 -6.84 7.15 -13.03
N GLN A 86 -6.26 6.00 -12.67
CA GLN A 86 -5.22 5.36 -13.46
C GLN A 86 -5.56 3.90 -13.79
N TRP A 87 -5.69 3.01 -12.81
CA TRP A 87 -5.97 1.60 -13.06
C TRP A 87 -7.35 1.36 -13.68
N GLY A 88 -8.32 2.19 -13.36
CA GLY A 88 -9.65 2.18 -13.99
C GLY A 88 -9.72 2.84 -15.37
N GLY A 89 -8.59 3.29 -15.95
CA GLY A 89 -8.59 3.97 -17.25
C GLY A 89 -9.09 5.42 -17.19
N GLY A 90 -9.02 6.06 -16.02
CA GLY A 90 -9.47 7.44 -15.83
C GLY A 90 -8.48 8.50 -16.34
N TRP A 91 -8.73 9.75 -15.98
CA TRP A 91 -8.04 10.92 -16.49
C TRP A 91 -6.52 10.91 -16.36
N LEU A 92 -5.95 10.31 -15.29
CA LEU A 92 -4.50 10.18 -15.15
C LEU A 92 -3.92 9.17 -16.14
N SER A 93 -4.64 8.09 -16.42
CA SER A 93 -4.26 7.12 -17.46
C SER A 93 -4.22 7.78 -18.84
N GLU A 94 -5.21 8.60 -19.17
CA GLU A 94 -5.24 9.35 -20.43
C GLU A 94 -4.08 10.36 -20.55
N MET A 95 -3.62 10.91 -19.44
CA MET A 95 -2.43 11.77 -19.40
C MET A 95 -1.10 10.99 -19.54
N GLY A 96 -1.14 9.66 -19.58
CA GLY A 96 0.05 8.80 -19.68
C GLY A 96 0.72 8.49 -18.33
N PHE A 97 0.08 8.81 -17.21
CA PHE A 97 0.57 8.37 -15.89
C PHE A 97 0.45 6.85 -15.76
N SER A 98 1.49 6.20 -15.26
CA SER A 98 1.53 4.75 -15.04
C SER A 98 2.00 4.41 -13.64
N ASP A 99 1.25 3.55 -12.97
CA ASP A 99 1.61 2.93 -11.70
C ASP A 99 1.46 1.42 -11.83
N PHE A 100 2.57 0.69 -11.84
CA PHE A 100 2.56 -0.75 -12.10
C PHE A 100 1.97 -1.56 -10.93
N ALA A 101 2.47 -1.34 -9.73
CA ALA A 101 2.13 -2.15 -8.56
C ALA A 101 1.59 -1.32 -7.37
N GLY A 102 1.26 -0.05 -7.55
CA GLY A 102 0.64 0.75 -6.52
C GLY A 102 1.58 1.58 -5.64
N SER A 103 2.76 1.95 -6.15
CA SER A 103 3.63 2.90 -5.44
C SER A 103 2.90 4.18 -5.08
N THR A 104 2.08 4.68 -6.00
CA THR A 104 1.23 5.86 -5.79
C THR A 104 -0.17 5.46 -5.35
N LEU A 105 -0.84 4.61 -6.10
CA LEU A 105 -2.26 4.28 -5.89
C LEU A 105 -2.51 3.52 -4.58
N VAL A 106 -1.55 2.75 -4.09
CA VAL A 106 -1.67 2.04 -2.80
C VAL A 106 -0.89 2.77 -1.70
N HIS A 107 0.43 2.87 -1.87
CA HIS A 107 1.33 3.33 -0.81
C HIS A 107 1.24 4.83 -0.58
N SER A 108 1.17 5.66 -1.63
CA SER A 108 1.01 7.10 -1.45
C SER A 108 -0.40 7.45 -0.94
N VAL A 109 -1.46 6.78 -1.41
CA VAL A 109 -2.81 6.98 -0.85
C VAL A 109 -2.84 6.64 0.64
N GLY A 110 -2.28 5.49 1.03
CA GLY A 110 -2.12 5.12 2.44
C GLY A 110 -1.26 6.12 3.22
N GLY A 111 -0.15 6.57 2.64
CA GLY A 111 0.76 7.54 3.24
C GLY A 111 0.13 8.91 3.49
N TRP A 112 -0.61 9.46 2.52
CA TRP A 112 -1.34 10.73 2.70
C TRP A 112 -2.45 10.62 3.73
N ALA A 113 -3.19 9.51 3.73
CA ALA A 113 -4.21 9.25 4.74
C ALA A 113 -3.60 9.10 6.14
N ALA A 114 -2.44 8.44 6.26
CA ALA A 114 -1.67 8.33 7.49
C ALA A 114 -1.18 9.71 7.98
N LEU A 115 -0.67 10.55 7.07
CA LEU A 115 -0.24 11.90 7.40
C LEU A 115 -1.41 12.76 7.92
N ALA A 116 -2.55 12.74 7.23
CA ALA A 116 -3.74 13.46 7.66
C ALA A 116 -4.19 13.02 9.07
N GLY A 117 -4.26 11.71 9.30
CA GLY A 117 -4.60 11.17 10.61
C GLY A 117 -3.57 11.52 11.70
N ALA A 118 -2.28 11.50 11.39
CA ALA A 118 -1.23 11.88 12.33
C ALA A 118 -1.30 13.38 12.71
N ILE A 119 -1.62 14.25 11.77
CA ILE A 119 -1.83 15.69 12.01
C ILE A 119 -3.03 15.91 12.93
N LEU A 120 -4.14 15.23 12.66
CA LEU A 120 -5.38 15.39 13.43
C LEU A 120 -5.28 14.84 14.86
N LEU A 121 -4.62 13.69 15.04
CA LEU A 121 -4.48 13.04 16.33
C LEU A 121 -3.32 13.59 17.18
N GLY A 122 -2.35 14.22 16.54
CA GLY A 122 -1.16 14.74 17.22
C GLY A 122 -0.17 13.65 17.65
N ALA A 123 0.68 13.98 18.62
CA ALA A 123 1.70 13.07 19.12
C ALA A 123 1.10 11.96 20.01
N ARG A 124 1.84 10.85 20.13
CA ARG A 124 1.52 9.79 21.10
C ARG A 124 1.56 10.35 22.53
N GLU A 125 0.71 9.81 23.39
CA GLU A 125 0.73 10.16 24.81
C GLU A 125 2.12 9.91 25.42
N GLY A 126 2.60 10.84 26.21
CA GLY A 126 3.93 10.77 26.81
C GLY A 126 5.10 11.07 25.86
N LYS A 127 4.87 11.39 24.57
CA LYS A 127 5.95 11.74 23.62
C LYS A 127 6.66 13.03 24.01
N PHE A 128 5.92 14.02 24.49
CA PHE A 128 6.44 15.28 24.98
C PHE A 128 6.07 15.48 26.44
N SER A 129 7.05 15.81 27.28
CA SER A 129 6.83 16.19 28.68
C SER A 129 6.33 17.63 28.77
N ALA A 130 5.83 18.03 29.92
CA ALA A 130 5.32 19.39 30.15
C ALA A 130 6.39 20.48 30.00
N ASP A 131 7.67 20.14 30.20
CA ASP A 131 8.83 21.00 30.01
C ASP A 131 9.35 21.06 28.55
N GLY A 132 8.67 20.37 27.61
CA GLY A 132 9.05 20.29 26.20
C GLY A 132 10.10 19.21 25.89
N THR A 133 10.52 18.42 26.87
CA THR A 133 11.47 17.31 26.65
C THR A 133 10.83 16.23 25.76
N VAL A 134 11.59 15.76 24.79
CA VAL A 134 11.15 14.68 23.85
C VAL A 134 11.53 13.32 24.44
N ASN A 135 10.51 12.54 24.80
CA ASN A 135 10.71 11.20 25.33
C ASN A 135 10.90 10.18 24.21
N THR A 136 11.80 9.23 24.41
CA THR A 136 11.97 8.09 23.53
C THR A 136 10.85 7.07 23.81
N LEU A 137 10.09 6.70 22.76
CA LEU A 137 9.07 5.66 22.81
C LEU A 137 9.56 4.50 21.92
N PRO A 138 10.36 3.56 22.46
CA PRO A 138 10.92 2.47 21.65
C PRO A 138 9.82 1.48 21.24
N GLY A 139 10.04 0.79 20.11
CA GLY A 139 9.19 -0.35 19.72
C GLY A 139 9.27 -1.47 20.77
N CYS A 140 8.17 -2.19 20.95
CA CYS A 140 8.06 -3.18 22.02
C CYS A 140 8.92 -4.44 21.80
N SER A 141 9.21 -4.81 20.55
CA SER A 141 9.95 -6.04 20.25
C SER A 141 10.69 -5.98 18.92
N LEU A 142 12.01 -5.85 18.96
CA LEU A 142 12.85 -5.88 17.76
C LEU A 142 12.74 -7.21 17.00
N PRO A 143 12.76 -8.40 17.64
CA PRO A 143 12.60 -9.67 16.92
C PRO A 143 11.27 -9.76 16.18
N MET A 144 10.17 -9.31 16.78
CA MET A 144 8.86 -9.32 16.12
C MET A 144 8.80 -8.31 14.95
N THR A 145 9.40 -7.14 15.10
CA THR A 145 9.52 -6.17 14.00
C THR A 145 10.31 -6.76 12.85
N THR A 146 11.44 -7.41 13.13
CA THR A 146 12.27 -8.07 12.10
C THR A 146 11.50 -9.18 11.39
N LEU A 147 10.80 -10.03 12.15
CA LEU A 147 9.94 -11.07 11.57
C LEU A 147 8.86 -10.47 10.67
N GLY A 148 8.20 -9.38 11.11
CA GLY A 148 7.21 -8.67 10.32
C GLY A 148 7.77 -8.15 8.99
N VAL A 149 8.97 -7.58 9.00
CA VAL A 149 9.66 -7.11 7.78
C VAL A 149 9.95 -8.27 6.83
N PHE A 150 10.44 -9.42 7.32
CA PHE A 150 10.68 -10.58 6.45
C PHE A 150 9.39 -11.16 5.87
N ILE A 151 8.29 -11.19 6.63
CA ILE A 151 6.98 -11.63 6.12
C ILE A 151 6.50 -10.67 5.03
N LEU A 152 6.61 -9.36 5.23
CA LEU A 152 6.26 -8.35 4.22
C LEU A 152 7.16 -8.47 2.98
N TRP A 153 8.46 -8.66 3.16
CA TRP A 153 9.38 -8.83 2.03
C TRP A 153 9.06 -10.07 1.21
N LEU A 154 8.78 -11.19 1.86
CA LEU A 154 8.32 -12.40 1.17
C LEU A 154 7.02 -12.14 0.39
N GLY A 155 6.04 -11.48 1.04
CA GLY A 155 4.78 -11.12 0.40
C GLY A 155 4.94 -10.14 -0.77
N TRP A 156 6.00 -9.32 -0.77
CA TRP A 156 6.24 -8.32 -1.82
C TRP A 156 6.61 -8.94 -3.18
N PHE A 157 7.19 -10.12 -3.20
CA PHE A 157 7.37 -10.85 -4.45
C PHE A 157 6.01 -11.20 -5.08
N GLY A 158 5.02 -11.59 -4.27
CA GLY A 158 3.64 -11.77 -4.73
C GLY A 158 2.96 -10.45 -5.10
N PHE A 159 3.18 -9.39 -4.31
CA PHE A 159 2.62 -8.07 -4.56
C PHE A 159 3.06 -7.49 -5.92
N ASN A 160 4.36 -7.41 -6.15
CA ASN A 160 4.90 -6.86 -7.38
C ASN A 160 4.84 -7.86 -8.55
N GLY A 161 5.20 -9.12 -8.33
CA GLY A 161 5.17 -10.14 -9.38
C GLY A 161 3.75 -10.45 -9.85
N GLY A 162 2.79 -10.49 -8.92
CA GLY A 162 1.37 -10.65 -9.24
C GLY A 162 0.81 -9.49 -10.07
N SER A 163 1.39 -8.30 -9.97
CA SER A 163 1.00 -7.12 -10.76
C SER A 163 1.31 -7.24 -12.26
N GLN A 164 2.06 -8.28 -12.69
CA GLN A 164 2.18 -8.65 -14.10
C GLN A 164 0.83 -9.14 -14.66
N LEU A 165 -0.07 -9.64 -13.80
CA LEU A 165 -1.41 -10.16 -14.14
C LEU A 165 -1.41 -11.33 -15.13
N ALA A 166 -0.25 -11.87 -15.49
CA ALA A 166 -0.08 -12.97 -16.42
C ALA A 166 1.16 -13.82 -16.07
N LEU A 167 1.09 -15.12 -16.30
CA LEU A 167 2.22 -16.06 -16.17
C LEU A 167 2.13 -17.19 -17.23
N GLY A 168 1.29 -17.01 -18.25
CA GLY A 168 0.99 -18.05 -19.24
C GLY A 168 2.01 -18.18 -20.37
N SER A 169 2.97 -17.26 -20.48
CA SER A 169 3.97 -17.26 -21.55
C SER A 169 5.40 -17.17 -21.02
N GLY A 170 6.39 -17.50 -21.86
CA GLY A 170 7.80 -17.30 -21.54
C GLY A 170 8.15 -15.82 -21.32
N ALA A 171 7.48 -14.91 -22.01
CA ALA A 171 7.65 -13.47 -21.85
C ALA A 171 7.15 -13.01 -20.47
N ASP A 172 5.98 -13.47 -20.03
CA ASP A 172 5.44 -13.17 -18.69
C ASP A 172 6.35 -13.71 -17.59
N ALA A 173 6.84 -14.95 -17.75
CA ALA A 173 7.75 -15.55 -16.78
C ALA A 173 9.06 -14.74 -16.66
N THR A 174 9.59 -14.24 -17.79
CA THR A 174 10.77 -13.37 -17.78
C THR A 174 10.46 -12.04 -17.09
N ALA A 175 9.33 -11.40 -17.40
CA ALA A 175 8.91 -10.15 -16.77
C ALA A 175 8.77 -10.32 -15.24
N VAL A 176 8.14 -11.39 -14.78
CA VAL A 176 8.01 -11.69 -13.34
C VAL A 176 9.38 -11.90 -12.68
N ALA A 177 10.32 -12.59 -13.37
CA ALA A 177 11.68 -12.77 -12.86
C ALA A 177 12.42 -11.43 -12.71
N ASP A 178 12.33 -10.54 -13.69
CA ASP A 178 12.91 -9.20 -13.62
C ASP A 178 12.28 -8.36 -12.51
N ILE A 179 10.97 -8.44 -12.32
CA ILE A 179 10.25 -7.79 -11.21
C ILE A 179 10.78 -8.29 -9.86
N PHE A 180 11.01 -9.58 -9.70
CA PHE A 180 11.58 -10.15 -8.47
C PHE A 180 12.98 -9.63 -8.18
N VAL A 181 13.84 -9.58 -9.19
CA VAL A 181 15.19 -9.02 -9.06
C VAL A 181 15.12 -7.56 -8.63
N ASN A 182 14.33 -6.74 -9.32
CA ASN A 182 14.18 -5.33 -9.03
C ASN A 182 13.57 -5.09 -7.62
N THR A 183 12.58 -5.88 -7.23
CA THR A 183 11.98 -5.83 -5.89
C THR A 183 13.03 -6.10 -4.80
N ASN A 184 13.85 -7.14 -5.00
CA ASN A 184 14.89 -7.50 -4.04
C ASN A 184 16.01 -6.44 -3.97
N LEU A 185 16.43 -5.91 -5.12
CA LEU A 185 17.45 -4.85 -5.17
C LEU A 185 16.95 -3.54 -4.55
N ALA A 186 15.67 -3.18 -4.75
CA ALA A 186 15.07 -2.02 -4.15
C ALA A 186 15.04 -2.12 -2.61
N ALA A 187 14.63 -3.27 -2.07
CA ALA A 187 14.63 -3.52 -0.64
C ALA A 187 16.06 -3.45 -0.05
N ALA A 188 17.03 -4.09 -0.70
CA ALA A 188 18.43 -4.03 -0.27
C ALA A 188 18.98 -2.60 -0.32
N GLY A 189 18.66 -1.85 -1.38
CA GLY A 189 19.05 -0.45 -1.56
C GLY A 189 18.47 0.45 -0.46
N GLY A 190 17.19 0.25 -0.11
CA GLY A 190 16.51 0.96 0.98
C GLY A 190 17.19 0.74 2.32
N VAL A 191 17.47 -0.51 2.68
CA VAL A 191 18.20 -0.87 3.92
C VAL A 191 19.57 -0.17 3.95
N LEU A 192 20.36 -0.28 2.86
CA LEU A 192 21.69 0.34 2.80
C LEU A 192 21.62 1.88 2.93
N ALA A 193 20.69 2.50 2.21
CA ALA A 193 20.49 3.95 2.28
C ALA A 193 20.10 4.40 3.70
N SER A 194 19.18 3.70 4.33
CA SER A 194 18.75 3.96 5.71
C SER A 194 19.89 3.79 6.72
N MET A 195 20.74 2.78 6.56
CA MET A 195 21.93 2.58 7.39
C MET A 195 22.92 3.74 7.24
N ILE A 196 23.19 4.17 6.01
CA ILE A 196 24.09 5.29 5.72
C ILE A 196 23.54 6.57 6.32
N VAL A 197 22.30 6.93 6.04
CA VAL A 197 21.67 8.15 6.55
C VAL A 197 21.63 8.15 8.08
N SER A 198 21.23 7.05 8.72
CA SER A 198 21.19 6.99 10.18
C SER A 198 22.58 7.15 10.80
N LYS A 199 23.62 6.61 10.15
CA LYS A 199 25.01 6.78 10.58
C LYS A 199 25.47 8.24 10.47
N LEU A 200 25.11 8.91 9.39
CA LEU A 200 25.50 10.31 9.14
C LEU A 200 24.77 11.29 10.07
N THR A 201 23.50 11.02 10.39
CA THR A 201 22.67 11.91 11.21
C THR A 201 22.81 11.66 12.70
N ASN A 202 22.99 10.41 13.13
CA ASN A 202 22.96 10.02 14.53
C ASN A 202 24.28 9.43 15.07
N SER A 203 25.36 9.46 14.26
CA SER A 203 26.67 8.89 14.58
C SER A 203 26.68 7.37 14.81
N HIS A 204 25.52 6.69 14.77
CA HIS A 204 25.38 5.24 14.87
C HIS A 204 24.26 4.73 13.96
N THR A 205 24.34 3.48 13.56
CA THR A 205 23.30 2.85 12.76
C THR A 205 22.12 2.48 13.65
N ASN A 206 20.92 2.92 13.26
CA ASN A 206 19.67 2.59 13.93
C ASN A 206 19.00 1.41 13.24
N ILE A 207 18.91 0.26 13.92
CA ILE A 207 18.35 -0.96 13.34
C ILE A 207 16.85 -0.83 12.99
N PHE A 208 16.07 -0.10 13.80
CA PHE A 208 14.66 0.15 13.46
C PHE A 208 14.52 1.00 12.20
N ALA A 209 15.39 2.01 12.02
CA ALA A 209 15.42 2.78 10.78
C ALA A 209 15.81 1.90 9.60
N SER A 210 16.77 0.98 9.77
CA SER A 210 17.20 0.06 8.71
C SER A 210 16.11 -0.94 8.32
N LEU A 211 15.27 -1.36 9.25
CA LEU A 211 14.11 -2.22 8.98
C LEU A 211 12.96 -1.49 8.26
N ASN A 212 12.97 -0.17 8.26
CA ASN A 212 12.01 0.68 7.55
C ASN A 212 12.56 1.25 6.24
N GLY A 213 13.79 0.99 5.91
CA GLY A 213 14.42 1.38 4.64
C GLY A 213 14.10 0.42 3.55
#